data_9c8ea9e1d14e7c37a5ab2224f3b278ed
#
_entry.id   9c8ea9e1d14e7c37a5ab2224f3b278ed
#
_cell.length_a   1.000
_cell.length_b   1.000
_cell.length_c   1.000
_cell.angle_alpha   90.00
_cell.angle_beta   90.00
_cell.angle_gamma   90.00
#
_symmetry.space_group_name_H-M   'P 1'
#
loop_
_entity.id
_entity.type
_entity.pdbx_description
1 polymer ?
#
loop_
_entity_poly.entity_id
_entity_poly.type
_entity_poly.pdbx_seq_one_letter_code
_entity_poly.pdbx_strand_id
1 'polypeptide(L)'
;MSASAPRIGVFGGSFDPVHNAHLALARVALAELALDEVIWVPAGQPWQKHRALAPAADRAAMVELAIGGAARFTLSRLEIERSGPSYTVDTVRALQSQRPGAHWHLVIGRDQHAGFHTWHGWQALLGLVTLAVANRPADRPGAPLAVDPQVLRAPHESVALPMLDISSTEIRRRVATGQPIDDLVPATVARYIARHSLYREVTPPRS
;
A
#
# COMPACT_ATOMS: atom_id res chain seq x y z
N MET A 1 0.88 -34.40 10.74
CA MET A 1 -0.07 -33.40 10.18
C MET A 1 0.79 -32.40 9.41
N SER A 2 0.69 -32.38 8.08
CA SER A 2 1.44 -31.40 7.27
C SER A 2 0.84 -30.02 7.56
N ALA A 3 1.64 -29.10 8.08
CA ALA A 3 1.20 -27.70 8.23
C ALA A 3 0.83 -27.17 6.84
N SER A 4 -0.30 -26.49 6.72
CA SER A 4 -0.66 -25.82 5.47
C SER A 4 0.38 -24.76 5.12
N ALA A 5 0.65 -24.58 3.84
CA ALA A 5 1.57 -23.54 3.37
C ALA A 5 1.10 -22.15 3.85
N PRO A 6 1.97 -21.31 4.39
CA PRO A 6 1.59 -19.99 4.89
C PRO A 6 1.04 -19.10 3.77
N ARG A 7 0.00 -18.32 4.08
CA ARG A 7 -0.65 -17.35 3.18
C ARG A 7 -0.16 -15.95 3.52
N ILE A 8 0.58 -15.33 2.63
CA ILE A 8 1.25 -14.04 2.88
C ILE A 8 0.70 -12.97 1.93
N GLY A 9 0.25 -11.86 2.51
CA GLY A 9 -0.14 -10.66 1.77
C GLY A 9 1.05 -9.73 1.57
N VAL A 10 1.23 -9.21 0.36
CA VAL A 10 2.15 -8.11 0.05
C VAL A 10 1.33 -6.87 -0.18
N PHE A 11 1.54 -5.83 0.60
CA PHE A 11 0.86 -4.56 0.47
C PHE A 11 1.86 -3.45 0.16
N GLY A 12 2.06 -3.19 -1.13
CA GLY A 12 2.93 -2.14 -1.64
C GLY A 12 2.22 -0.80 -1.77
N GLY A 13 2.98 0.28 -1.58
CA GLY A 13 2.45 1.62 -1.77
C GLY A 13 3.47 2.73 -1.54
N SER A 14 3.17 3.94 -2.02
CA SER A 14 4.00 5.09 -1.69
C SER A 14 3.88 5.48 -0.21
N PHE A 15 2.70 5.26 0.41
CA PHE A 15 2.39 5.60 1.81
C PHE A 15 2.84 7.02 2.19
N ASP A 16 2.33 8.01 1.46
CA ASP A 16 2.79 9.40 1.55
C ASP A 16 1.67 10.40 1.92
N PRO A 17 1.16 10.33 3.18
CA PRO A 17 1.45 9.35 4.24
C PRO A 17 0.59 8.08 4.18
N VAL A 18 0.94 7.09 4.99
CA VAL A 18 0.04 6.00 5.38
C VAL A 18 -1.15 6.57 6.15
N HIS A 19 -2.34 5.95 6.00
CA HIS A 19 -3.58 6.44 6.62
C HIS A 19 -4.56 5.32 7.00
N ASN A 20 -5.63 5.66 7.69
CA ASN A 20 -6.60 4.72 8.25
C ASN A 20 -7.24 3.80 7.20
N ALA A 21 -7.45 4.28 5.96
CA ALA A 21 -7.97 3.43 4.89
C ALA A 21 -6.96 2.34 4.45
N HIS A 22 -5.66 2.62 4.48
CA HIS A 22 -4.63 1.58 4.25
C HIS A 22 -4.68 0.51 5.33
N LEU A 23 -4.78 0.91 6.60
CA LEU A 23 -4.87 -0.02 7.73
C LEU A 23 -6.14 -0.87 7.67
N ALA A 24 -7.28 -0.25 7.32
CA ALA A 24 -8.54 -0.95 7.15
C ALA A 24 -8.43 -2.02 6.06
N LEU A 25 -7.88 -1.66 4.89
CA LEU A 25 -7.69 -2.61 3.79
C LEU A 25 -6.81 -3.79 4.20
N ALA A 26 -5.68 -3.53 4.83
CA ALA A 26 -4.77 -4.60 5.25
C ALA A 26 -5.40 -5.53 6.29
N ARG A 27 -6.19 -4.98 7.24
CA ARG A 27 -6.91 -5.78 8.25
C ARG A 27 -8.00 -6.65 7.64
N VAL A 28 -8.77 -6.09 6.70
CA VAL A 28 -9.84 -6.83 6.02
C VAL A 28 -9.23 -7.92 5.15
N ALA A 29 -8.20 -7.62 4.37
CA ALA A 29 -7.48 -8.64 3.58
C ALA A 29 -6.92 -9.76 4.47
N LEU A 30 -6.31 -9.41 5.61
CA LEU A 30 -5.80 -10.37 6.57
C LEU A 30 -6.89 -11.33 7.08
N ALA A 31 -8.09 -10.80 7.36
CA ALA A 31 -9.20 -11.58 7.91
C ALA A 31 -9.93 -12.39 6.82
N GLU A 32 -10.37 -11.74 5.73
CA GLU A 32 -11.21 -12.37 4.69
C GLU A 32 -10.44 -13.43 3.90
N LEU A 33 -9.14 -13.20 3.65
CA LEU A 33 -8.30 -14.13 2.90
C LEU A 33 -7.55 -15.11 3.82
N ALA A 34 -7.84 -15.11 5.11
CA ALA A 34 -7.16 -15.95 6.11
C ALA A 34 -5.63 -15.89 5.95
N LEU A 35 -5.08 -14.68 5.79
CA LEU A 35 -3.63 -14.51 5.67
C LEU A 35 -2.97 -14.70 7.03
N ASP A 36 -1.81 -15.33 7.05
CA ASP A 36 -0.99 -15.46 8.26
C ASP A 36 -0.27 -14.16 8.59
N GLU A 37 0.09 -13.39 7.54
CA GLU A 37 0.85 -12.16 7.66
C GLU A 37 0.53 -11.21 6.48
N VAL A 38 0.64 -9.90 6.71
CA VAL A 38 0.70 -8.87 5.66
C VAL A 38 2.02 -8.12 5.77
N ILE A 39 2.82 -8.19 4.71
CA ILE A 39 4.09 -7.47 4.57
C ILE A 39 3.82 -6.12 3.90
N TRP A 40 4.07 -5.05 4.61
CA TRP A 40 3.97 -3.68 4.12
C TRP A 40 5.28 -3.27 3.45
N VAL A 41 5.20 -2.82 2.20
CA VAL A 41 6.36 -2.48 1.38
C VAL A 41 6.27 -1.03 0.91
N PRO A 42 6.82 -0.06 1.65
CA PRO A 42 6.91 1.31 1.17
C PRO A 42 7.82 1.40 -0.05
N ALA A 43 7.32 1.99 -1.13
CA ALA A 43 8.07 2.14 -2.37
C ALA A 43 9.31 3.03 -2.16
N GLY A 44 10.48 2.59 -2.59
CA GLY A 44 11.71 3.38 -2.57
C GLY A 44 11.62 4.53 -3.58
N GLN A 45 11.67 4.19 -4.85
CA GLN A 45 11.56 5.11 -5.98
C GLN A 45 10.39 4.71 -6.89
N PRO A 46 9.14 5.11 -6.57
CA PRO A 46 7.97 4.75 -7.36
C PRO A 46 8.00 5.48 -8.71
N TRP A 47 8.25 4.73 -9.78
CA TRP A 47 8.42 5.24 -11.14
C TRP A 47 7.15 5.89 -11.74
N GLN A 48 5.97 5.58 -11.19
CA GLN A 48 4.69 6.16 -11.63
C GLN A 48 4.34 7.50 -10.95
N LYS A 49 5.19 8.03 -10.07
CA LYS A 49 4.91 9.28 -9.36
C LYS A 49 5.78 10.42 -9.89
N HIS A 50 5.14 11.41 -10.51
CA HIS A 50 5.80 12.60 -11.08
C HIS A 50 6.02 13.73 -10.06
N ARG A 51 5.47 13.63 -8.85
CA ARG A 51 5.66 14.60 -7.78
C ARG A 51 6.73 14.16 -6.79
N ALA A 52 7.35 15.11 -6.11
CA ALA A 52 8.20 14.82 -4.97
C ALA A 52 7.38 14.16 -3.84
N LEU A 53 7.90 13.06 -3.30
CA LEU A 53 7.37 12.37 -2.14
C LEU A 53 8.15 12.79 -0.90
N ALA A 54 7.57 12.59 0.28
CA ALA A 54 8.36 12.62 1.51
C ALA A 54 9.51 11.60 1.42
N PRO A 55 10.66 11.86 2.08
CA PRO A 55 11.79 10.93 2.08
C PRO A 55 11.36 9.49 2.37
N ALA A 56 11.96 8.53 1.69
CA ALA A 56 11.59 7.12 1.83
C ALA A 56 11.70 6.63 3.28
N ALA A 57 12.70 7.13 4.02
CA ALA A 57 12.89 6.84 5.44
C ALA A 57 11.71 7.32 6.30
N ASP A 58 11.19 8.53 6.05
CA ASP A 58 10.04 9.07 6.77
C ASP A 58 8.77 8.28 6.46
N ARG A 59 8.57 7.89 5.19
CA ARG A 59 7.42 7.09 4.79
C ARG A 59 7.43 5.71 5.44
N ALA A 60 8.61 5.07 5.52
CA ALA A 60 8.78 3.80 6.23
C ALA A 60 8.54 3.95 7.74
N ALA A 61 9.08 5.01 8.37
CA ALA A 61 8.84 5.28 9.79
C ALA A 61 7.35 5.51 10.09
N MET A 62 6.64 6.21 9.23
CA MET A 62 5.18 6.39 9.37
C MET A 62 4.43 5.06 9.24
N VAL A 63 4.81 4.18 8.32
CA VAL A 63 4.21 2.83 8.20
C VAL A 63 4.51 2.03 9.46
N GLU A 64 5.75 2.00 9.94
CA GLU A 64 6.15 1.28 11.15
C GLU A 64 5.33 1.75 12.37
N LEU A 65 5.15 3.06 12.54
CA LEU A 65 4.30 3.65 13.58
C LEU A 65 2.82 3.30 13.42
N ALA A 66 2.34 3.19 12.19
CA ALA A 66 0.94 2.87 11.89
C ALA A 66 0.59 1.42 12.19
N ILE A 67 1.51 0.49 11.90
CA ILE A 67 1.32 -0.95 12.10
C ILE A 67 1.78 -1.41 13.48
N GLY A 68 2.45 -0.55 14.26
CA GLY A 68 3.05 -0.87 15.55
C GLY A 68 2.10 -1.63 16.47
N GLY A 69 2.56 -2.79 16.99
CA GLY A 69 1.80 -3.66 17.87
C GLY A 69 0.82 -4.63 17.20
N ALA A 70 0.66 -4.62 15.88
CA ALA A 70 -0.14 -5.60 15.16
C ALA A 70 0.72 -6.83 14.83
N ALA A 71 0.55 -7.93 15.54
CA ALA A 71 1.42 -9.13 15.48
C ALA A 71 1.56 -9.77 14.09
N ARG A 72 0.62 -9.52 13.17
CA ARG A 72 0.62 -10.08 11.80
C ARG A 72 0.90 -9.05 10.70
N PHE A 73 1.41 -7.88 11.07
CA PHE A 73 1.86 -6.86 10.13
C PHE A 73 3.36 -6.67 10.26
N THR A 74 4.06 -6.74 9.14
CA THR A 74 5.52 -6.60 9.09
C THR A 74 5.89 -5.51 8.10
N LEU A 75 6.90 -4.71 8.41
CA LEU A 75 7.50 -3.74 7.49
C LEU A 75 8.66 -4.39 6.75
N SER A 76 8.64 -4.33 5.42
CA SER A 76 9.79 -4.63 4.58
C SER A 76 10.37 -3.35 4.00
N ARG A 77 11.68 -3.17 4.14
CA ARG A 77 12.43 -2.02 3.60
C ARG A 77 13.12 -2.35 2.25
N LEU A 78 12.83 -3.51 1.67
CA LEU A 78 13.49 -4.01 0.45
C LEU A 78 13.54 -3.00 -0.69
N GLU A 79 12.45 -2.25 -0.93
CA GLU A 79 12.41 -1.26 -2.00
C GLU A 79 13.16 0.03 -1.65
N ILE A 80 13.24 0.37 -0.37
CA ILE A 80 13.95 1.56 0.10
C ILE A 80 15.46 1.34 0.08
N GLU A 81 15.90 0.13 0.41
CA GLU A 81 17.30 -0.27 0.47
C GLU A 81 17.88 -0.61 -0.91
N ARG A 82 17.00 -0.94 -1.86
CA ARG A 82 17.40 -1.23 -3.25
C ARG A 82 17.58 0.07 -4.04
N SER A 83 18.69 0.20 -4.75
CA SER A 83 18.90 1.29 -5.71
C SER A 83 18.04 1.09 -6.96
N GLY A 84 17.60 2.21 -7.57
CA GLY A 84 16.83 2.21 -8.80
C GLY A 84 15.31 2.09 -8.62
N PRO A 85 14.56 1.94 -9.72
CA PRO A 85 13.10 1.92 -9.69
C PRO A 85 12.53 0.77 -8.86
N SER A 86 11.46 1.04 -8.15
CA SER A 86 10.71 0.03 -7.37
C SER A 86 9.72 -0.69 -8.28
N TYR A 87 10.06 -1.90 -8.71
CA TYR A 87 9.16 -2.77 -9.45
C TYR A 87 8.61 -3.88 -8.55
N THR A 88 7.29 -4.00 -8.49
CA THR A 88 6.61 -4.98 -7.63
C THR A 88 6.98 -6.42 -7.96
N VAL A 89 7.22 -6.75 -9.24
CA VAL A 89 7.64 -8.10 -9.66
C VAL A 89 8.97 -8.52 -9.02
N ASP A 90 9.92 -7.61 -8.93
CA ASP A 90 11.23 -7.89 -8.32
C ASP A 90 11.12 -8.00 -6.81
N THR A 91 10.27 -7.18 -6.20
CA THR A 91 9.98 -7.22 -4.77
C THR A 91 9.32 -8.53 -4.37
N VAL A 92 8.31 -8.98 -5.12
CA VAL A 92 7.65 -10.28 -4.88
C VAL A 92 8.64 -11.43 -5.02
N ARG A 93 9.47 -11.46 -6.07
CA ARG A 93 10.49 -12.49 -6.24
C ARG A 93 11.48 -12.54 -5.08
N ALA A 94 11.94 -11.38 -4.61
CA ALA A 94 12.85 -11.30 -3.48
C ALA A 94 12.20 -11.81 -2.18
N LEU A 95 10.93 -11.48 -1.93
CA LEU A 95 10.19 -12.00 -0.77
C LEU A 95 9.94 -13.49 -0.87
N GLN A 96 9.60 -14.01 -2.06
CA GLN A 96 9.41 -15.45 -2.30
C GLN A 96 10.68 -16.26 -2.06
N SER A 97 11.84 -15.73 -2.45
CA SER A 97 13.12 -16.40 -2.20
C SER A 97 13.47 -16.53 -0.71
N GLN A 98 12.98 -15.59 0.12
CA GLN A 98 13.16 -15.62 1.58
C GLN A 98 12.19 -16.57 2.28
N ARG A 99 11.04 -16.88 1.67
CA ARG A 99 9.96 -17.70 2.27
C ARG A 99 9.40 -18.69 1.23
N PRO A 100 10.18 -19.72 0.87
CA PRO A 100 9.76 -20.71 -0.11
C PRO A 100 8.53 -21.49 0.39
N GLY A 101 7.66 -21.85 -0.54
CA GLY A 101 6.45 -22.65 -0.26
C GLY A 101 5.25 -21.88 0.25
N ALA A 102 5.34 -20.55 0.43
CA ALA A 102 4.19 -19.73 0.81
C ALA A 102 3.26 -19.43 -0.37
N HIS A 103 1.97 -19.24 -0.08
CA HIS A 103 0.99 -18.69 -1.02
C HIS A 103 0.96 -17.16 -0.92
N TRP A 104 1.18 -16.50 -2.03
CA TRP A 104 1.38 -15.04 -2.07
C TRP A 104 0.14 -14.33 -2.61
N HIS A 105 -0.29 -13.29 -1.89
CA HIS A 105 -1.39 -12.41 -2.28
C HIS A 105 -0.87 -10.99 -2.43
N LEU A 106 -1.18 -10.32 -3.54
CA LEU A 106 -0.86 -8.91 -3.73
C LEU A 106 -2.09 -8.07 -3.45
N VAL A 107 -2.05 -7.33 -2.35
CA VAL A 107 -3.16 -6.47 -1.90
C VAL A 107 -3.10 -5.15 -2.65
N ILE A 108 -4.13 -4.85 -3.45
CA ILE A 108 -4.22 -3.65 -4.28
C ILE A 108 -5.61 -3.02 -4.23
N GLY A 109 -5.66 -1.72 -4.45
CA GLY A 109 -6.92 -1.00 -4.64
C GLY A 109 -7.49 -1.20 -6.05
N ARG A 110 -8.77 -0.89 -6.22
CA ARG A 110 -9.49 -0.98 -7.50
C ARG A 110 -8.81 -0.20 -8.64
N ASP A 111 -8.32 1.02 -8.35
CA ASP A 111 -7.66 1.85 -9.37
C ASP A 111 -6.34 1.22 -9.84
N GLN A 112 -5.61 0.61 -8.92
CA GLN A 112 -4.37 -0.13 -9.21
C GLN A 112 -4.66 -1.40 -10.01
N HIS A 113 -5.76 -2.09 -9.71
CA HIS A 113 -6.21 -3.24 -10.49
C HIS A 113 -6.56 -2.83 -11.94
N ALA A 114 -7.27 -1.73 -12.13
CA ALA A 114 -7.58 -1.22 -13.47
C ALA A 114 -6.33 -0.85 -14.28
N GLY A 115 -5.33 -0.23 -13.61
CA GLY A 115 -4.06 0.14 -14.21
C GLY A 115 -2.98 -0.94 -14.16
N PHE A 116 -3.30 -2.15 -13.71
CA PHE A 116 -2.31 -3.20 -13.45
C PHE A 116 -1.48 -3.57 -14.68
N HIS A 117 -2.10 -3.58 -15.86
CA HIS A 117 -1.45 -3.85 -17.15
C HIS A 117 -0.33 -2.85 -17.50
N THR A 118 -0.26 -1.70 -16.80
CA THR A 118 0.83 -0.72 -16.99
C THR A 118 2.04 -1.00 -16.10
N TRP A 119 1.95 -1.97 -15.18
CA TRP A 119 3.04 -2.26 -14.27
C TRP A 119 4.18 -3.01 -14.97
N HIS A 120 5.41 -2.70 -14.61
CA HIS A 120 6.57 -3.41 -15.18
C HIS A 120 6.49 -4.90 -14.83
N GLY A 121 6.59 -5.75 -15.86
CA GLY A 121 6.54 -7.20 -15.71
C GLY A 121 5.23 -7.77 -15.18
N TRP A 122 4.11 -7.09 -15.40
CA TRP A 122 2.80 -7.44 -14.85
C TRP A 122 2.34 -8.87 -15.19
N GLN A 123 2.63 -9.38 -16.42
CA GLN A 123 2.29 -10.76 -16.78
C GLN A 123 3.05 -11.77 -15.92
N ALA A 124 4.34 -11.54 -15.69
CA ALA A 124 5.13 -12.39 -14.81
C ALA A 124 4.60 -12.31 -13.36
N LEU A 125 4.20 -11.11 -12.92
CA LEU A 125 3.64 -10.89 -11.57
C LEU A 125 2.34 -11.67 -11.36
N LEU A 126 1.45 -11.76 -12.37
CA LEU A 126 0.23 -12.58 -12.30
C LEU A 126 0.53 -14.08 -12.10
N GLY A 127 1.67 -14.57 -12.58
CA GLY A 127 2.10 -15.96 -12.34
C GLY A 127 2.70 -16.20 -10.96
N LEU A 128 2.99 -15.13 -10.20
CA LEU A 128 3.65 -15.20 -8.90
C LEU A 128 2.70 -15.02 -7.71
N VAL A 129 1.54 -14.36 -7.92
CA VAL A 129 0.63 -13.98 -6.84
C VAL A 129 -0.83 -14.16 -7.23
N THR A 130 -1.70 -14.35 -6.24
CA THR A 130 -3.14 -14.10 -6.37
C THR A 130 -3.41 -12.63 -6.07
N LEU A 131 -4.16 -11.92 -6.92
CA LEU A 131 -4.53 -10.54 -6.65
C LEU A 131 -5.61 -10.47 -5.58
N ALA A 132 -5.40 -9.68 -4.53
CA ALA A 132 -6.38 -9.34 -3.51
C ALA A 132 -6.88 -7.91 -3.78
N VAL A 133 -8.05 -7.82 -4.43
CA VAL A 133 -8.55 -6.55 -4.97
C VAL A 133 -9.56 -5.93 -4.01
N ALA A 134 -9.24 -4.74 -3.50
CA ALA A 134 -10.18 -3.97 -2.69
C ALA A 134 -11.34 -3.47 -3.54
N ASN A 135 -12.54 -3.99 -3.28
CA ASN A 135 -13.77 -3.51 -3.86
C ASN A 135 -14.46 -2.54 -2.91
N ARG A 136 -14.85 -1.37 -3.44
CA ARG A 136 -15.77 -0.49 -2.73
C ARG A 136 -17.16 -1.12 -2.76
N PRO A 137 -17.99 -0.94 -1.70
CA PRO A 137 -19.38 -1.35 -1.74
C PRO A 137 -20.10 -0.81 -2.98
N ALA A 138 -21.05 -1.58 -3.51
CA ALA A 138 -21.76 -1.31 -4.78
C ALA A 138 -22.53 0.03 -4.85
N ASP A 139 -22.70 0.71 -3.72
CA ASP A 139 -23.58 1.88 -3.57
C ASP A 139 -22.99 3.20 -4.11
N ARG A 140 -21.78 3.22 -4.60
CA ARG A 140 -21.25 4.31 -5.43
C ARG A 140 -20.89 3.77 -6.81
N PRO A 141 -21.76 3.95 -7.82
CA PRO A 141 -21.40 3.71 -9.21
C PRO A 141 -20.35 4.74 -9.63
N GLY A 142 -19.08 4.44 -9.39
CA GLY A 142 -18.01 5.05 -10.15
C GLY A 142 -18.08 4.45 -11.55
N ALA A 143 -17.74 5.24 -12.59
CA ALA A 143 -17.64 4.71 -13.94
C ALA A 143 -16.85 3.40 -13.93
N PRO A 144 -17.30 2.36 -14.66
CA PRO A 144 -16.59 1.10 -14.73
C PRO A 144 -15.18 1.39 -15.23
N LEU A 145 -14.19 1.12 -14.38
CA LEU A 145 -12.80 1.21 -14.79
C LEU A 145 -12.54 0.06 -15.77
N ALA A 146 -12.08 0.38 -16.97
CA ALA A 146 -11.68 -0.63 -17.94
C ALA A 146 -10.46 -1.38 -17.38
N VAL A 147 -10.62 -2.68 -17.17
CA VAL A 147 -9.55 -3.58 -16.74
C VAL A 147 -9.12 -4.42 -17.93
N ASP A 148 -7.82 -4.59 -18.11
CA ASP A 148 -7.30 -5.44 -19.19
C ASP A 148 -7.87 -6.87 -19.07
N PRO A 149 -8.34 -7.49 -20.20
CA PRO A 149 -8.93 -8.82 -20.19
C PRO A 149 -8.02 -9.92 -19.62
N GLN A 150 -6.70 -9.81 -19.74
CA GLN A 150 -5.77 -10.78 -19.16
C GLN A 150 -5.71 -10.61 -17.63
N VAL A 151 -5.76 -9.37 -17.13
CA VAL A 151 -5.83 -9.08 -15.68
C VAL A 151 -7.12 -9.62 -15.09
N LEU A 152 -8.26 -9.46 -15.78
CA LEU A 152 -9.55 -9.99 -15.35
C LEU A 152 -9.59 -11.53 -15.25
N ARG A 153 -8.85 -12.22 -16.12
CA ARG A 153 -8.79 -13.69 -16.13
C ARG A 153 -7.80 -14.27 -15.11
N ALA A 154 -6.92 -13.42 -14.56
CA ALA A 154 -5.95 -13.85 -13.57
C ALA A 154 -6.65 -14.24 -12.24
N PRO A 155 -6.07 -15.16 -11.45
CA PRO A 155 -6.57 -15.47 -10.12
C PRO A 155 -6.66 -14.22 -9.27
N HIS A 156 -7.89 -13.87 -8.85
CA HIS A 156 -8.10 -12.73 -7.95
C HIS A 156 -9.19 -13.03 -6.94
N GLU A 157 -9.03 -12.46 -5.76
CA GLU A 157 -9.97 -12.52 -4.65
C GLU A 157 -10.44 -11.10 -4.33
N SER A 158 -11.74 -10.92 -4.14
CA SER A 158 -12.32 -9.62 -3.76
C SER A 158 -12.21 -9.43 -2.26
N VAL A 159 -11.81 -8.24 -1.85
CA VAL A 159 -11.74 -7.82 -0.44
C VAL A 159 -12.73 -6.69 -0.21
N ALA A 160 -13.67 -6.85 0.73
CA ALA A 160 -14.71 -5.87 1.02
C ALA A 160 -14.14 -4.69 1.82
N LEU A 161 -13.70 -3.63 1.15
CA LEU A 161 -13.16 -2.45 1.83
C LEU A 161 -14.30 -1.63 2.44
N PRO A 162 -14.29 -1.33 3.77
CA PRO A 162 -15.22 -0.39 4.36
C PRO A 162 -15.07 0.99 3.70
N MET A 163 -16.20 1.71 3.57
CA MET A 163 -16.24 3.05 2.96
C MET A 163 -15.44 4.05 3.80
N LEU A 164 -14.19 4.28 3.43
CA LEU A 164 -13.34 5.32 4.00
C LEU A 164 -12.93 6.27 2.86
N ASP A 165 -13.48 7.48 2.89
CA ASP A 165 -13.13 8.52 1.91
C ASP A 165 -11.85 9.26 2.38
N ILE A 166 -10.76 8.51 2.46
CA ILE A 166 -9.46 8.99 2.93
C ILE A 166 -8.44 8.84 1.80
N SER A 167 -7.73 9.92 1.48
CA SER A 167 -6.62 9.89 0.54
C SER A 167 -5.39 10.62 1.08
N SER A 168 -4.21 10.14 0.71
CA SER A 168 -2.95 10.83 1.05
C SER A 168 -2.90 12.26 0.49
N THR A 169 -3.56 12.52 -0.63
CA THR A 169 -3.64 13.86 -1.23
C THR A 169 -4.40 14.82 -0.33
N GLU A 170 -5.55 14.41 0.19
CA GLU A 170 -6.34 15.22 1.12
C GLU A 170 -5.57 15.47 2.42
N ILE A 171 -4.89 14.45 2.95
CA ILE A 171 -4.08 14.60 4.17
C ILE A 171 -2.98 15.64 3.97
N ARG A 172 -2.24 15.57 2.87
CA ARG A 172 -1.19 16.56 2.58
C ARG A 172 -1.75 17.98 2.41
N ARG A 173 -2.90 18.11 1.74
CA ARG A 173 -3.60 19.39 1.61
C ARG A 173 -3.96 19.97 2.98
N ARG A 174 -4.56 19.16 3.86
CA ARG A 174 -4.92 19.60 5.22
C ARG A 174 -3.71 20.04 6.01
N VAL A 175 -2.61 19.28 5.98
CA VAL A 175 -1.36 19.68 6.65
C VAL A 175 -0.82 20.99 6.11
N ALA A 176 -0.76 21.18 4.79
CA ALA A 176 -0.30 22.42 4.16
C ALA A 176 -1.15 23.64 4.57
N THR A 177 -2.45 23.44 4.78
CA THR A 177 -3.40 24.51 5.19
C THR A 177 -3.65 24.58 6.69
N GLY A 178 -2.88 23.85 7.52
CA GLY A 178 -3.03 23.86 8.98
C GLY A 178 -4.31 23.23 9.51
N GLN A 179 -5.00 22.41 8.71
CA GLN A 179 -6.21 21.68 9.11
C GLN A 179 -5.85 20.39 9.86
N PRO A 180 -6.69 19.92 10.82
CA PRO A 180 -6.44 18.68 11.55
C PRO A 180 -6.53 17.45 10.65
N ILE A 181 -5.75 16.41 11.01
CA ILE A 181 -5.69 15.13 10.29
C ILE A 181 -5.92 13.91 11.19
N ASP A 182 -6.30 14.13 12.45
CA ASP A 182 -6.39 13.08 13.48
C ASP A 182 -7.47 12.03 13.16
N ASP A 183 -8.48 12.40 12.37
CA ASP A 183 -9.53 11.53 11.85
C ASP A 183 -9.06 10.65 10.67
N LEU A 184 -7.98 11.04 9.99
CA LEU A 184 -7.53 10.43 8.75
C LEU A 184 -6.36 9.47 8.95
N VAL A 185 -5.51 9.71 9.94
CA VAL A 185 -4.29 8.92 10.20
C VAL A 185 -4.23 8.47 11.67
N PRO A 186 -3.48 7.41 11.99
CA PRO A 186 -3.20 7.09 13.39
C PRO A 186 -2.54 8.25 14.13
N ALA A 187 -2.86 8.43 15.41
CA ALA A 187 -2.31 9.51 16.23
C ALA A 187 -0.75 9.52 16.28
N THR A 188 -0.13 8.34 16.19
CA THR A 188 1.33 8.19 16.08
C THR A 188 1.88 8.81 14.80
N VAL A 189 1.17 8.62 13.67
CA VAL A 189 1.52 9.18 12.36
C VAL A 189 1.28 10.69 12.34
N ALA A 190 0.17 11.18 12.89
CA ALA A 190 -0.10 12.62 13.00
C ALA A 190 1.01 13.34 13.77
N ARG A 191 1.41 12.80 14.93
CA ARG A 191 2.54 13.35 15.72
C ARG A 191 3.86 13.32 14.95
N TYR A 192 4.13 12.25 14.20
CA TYR A 192 5.34 12.15 13.38
C TYR A 192 5.38 13.24 12.30
N ILE A 193 4.29 13.42 11.55
CA ILE A 193 4.14 14.46 10.52
C ILE A 193 4.39 15.84 11.11
N ALA A 194 3.78 16.14 12.28
CA ALA A 194 3.94 17.42 12.95
C ALA A 194 5.39 17.65 13.42
N ARG A 195 6.01 16.66 14.06
CA ARG A 195 7.39 16.74 14.60
C ARG A 195 8.43 16.93 13.50
N HIS A 196 8.25 16.28 12.34
CA HIS A 196 9.20 16.37 11.22
C HIS A 196 8.81 17.44 10.20
N SER A 197 7.78 18.24 10.47
CA SER A 197 7.29 19.30 9.59
C SER A 197 7.01 18.83 8.16
N LEU A 198 6.59 17.56 7.99
CA LEU A 198 6.29 17.00 6.68
C LEU A 198 5.04 17.66 6.09
N TYR A 199 5.03 17.80 4.75
CA TYR A 199 3.91 18.32 3.95
C TYR A 199 3.51 19.78 4.24
N ARG A 200 4.29 20.54 4.99
CA ARG A 200 4.08 21.98 5.17
C ARG A 200 4.58 22.73 3.96
N GLU A 201 3.88 23.77 3.54
CA GLU A 201 4.42 24.72 2.57
C GLU A 201 5.63 25.43 3.20
N VAL A 202 6.76 25.39 2.48
CA VAL A 202 7.91 26.19 2.85
C VAL A 202 7.55 27.65 2.49
N THR A 203 7.12 28.43 3.48
CA THR A 203 6.97 29.87 3.28
C THR A 203 8.37 30.44 3.03
N PRO A 204 8.65 31.01 1.85
CA PRO A 204 9.95 31.66 1.63
C PRO A 204 10.15 32.73 2.67
N PRO A 205 11.39 32.98 3.15
CA PRO A 205 11.67 34.05 4.07
C PRO A 205 11.19 35.36 3.45
N ARG A 206 10.46 36.15 4.21
CA ARG A 206 10.07 37.52 3.80
C ARG A 206 11.36 38.32 3.62
N SER A 207 11.61 38.71 2.38
CA SER A 207 12.70 39.65 2.02
C SER A 207 12.48 41.02 2.65
#